data_ffd2c8a61f63bc663737b876fb56642a
#
_entry.id   ffd2c8a61f63bc663737b876fb56642a
#
_cell.length_a   1.000
_cell.length_b   1.000
_cell.length_c   1.000
_cell.angle_alpha   90.00
_cell.angle_beta   90.00
_cell.angle_gamma   90.00
#
_symmetry.space_group_name_H-M   'P 1'
#
loop_
_entity.id
_entity.type
_entity.pdbx_description
1 polymer ?
#
loop_
_entity_poly.entity_id
_entity_poly.type
_entity_poly.pdbx_seq_one_letter_code
_entity_poly.pdbx_strand_id
1 'polypeptide(L)'
;GYAPDGWQTMVTALTEIGYSEADIVTTGIASKNDKGNVYDRFRNRLMIPIRDDRGRVIGFGARALAPDDAPKYLNSPQTPLFDKSSTLFGLDRTKSTVRDSETAVIVEGYMDVIQAHQAGFQNVIAQMGTAMTEQQLKLIAPRYAKKIIMALDADDAGQNATRRSLEVARNALQADYMGKMSVDIRVLQIDEAKDPDDVLRETPEKWAQYVANAMPVADFVINMETA
;
A
#
# COMPACT_ATOMS: atom_id res chain seq x y z
N GLY A 1 15.49 6.63 2.84
CA GLY A 1 16.18 7.85 3.23
C GLY A 1 15.81 8.32 4.63
N TYR A 2 16.25 9.52 5.01
CA TYR A 2 15.99 10.14 6.31
C TYR A 2 15.56 11.60 6.11
N ALA A 3 14.48 12.00 6.76
CA ALA A 3 14.07 13.40 6.88
C ALA A 3 14.59 13.95 8.22
N PRO A 4 15.47 14.98 8.21
CA PRO A 4 16.00 15.56 9.43
C PRO A 4 14.92 16.16 10.33
N ASP A 5 15.23 16.33 11.61
CA ASP A 5 14.36 16.96 12.58
C ASP A 5 14.47 18.50 12.48
N GLY A 6 13.96 19.06 11.42
CA GLY A 6 13.97 20.50 11.15
C GLY A 6 12.71 20.93 10.41
N TRP A 7 12.25 22.15 10.70
CA TRP A 7 11.03 22.67 10.13
C TRP A 7 11.18 23.20 8.69
N GLN A 8 12.41 23.52 8.26
CA GLN A 8 12.68 24.11 6.95
C GLN A 8 13.95 23.54 6.29
N THR A 9 14.45 22.43 6.76
CA THR A 9 15.69 21.83 6.26
C THR A 9 15.58 21.45 4.78
N MET A 10 14.51 20.77 4.39
CA MET A 10 14.25 20.35 3.02
C MET A 10 13.87 21.54 2.15
N VAL A 11 12.99 22.42 2.64
CA VAL A 11 12.57 23.64 1.92
C VAL A 11 13.78 24.50 1.59
N THR A 12 14.66 24.77 2.56
CA THR A 12 15.87 25.55 2.34
C THR A 12 16.78 24.88 1.30
N ALA A 13 17.09 23.61 1.45
CA ALA A 13 17.97 22.89 0.53
C ALA A 13 17.43 22.88 -0.91
N LEU A 14 16.13 22.70 -1.10
CA LEU A 14 15.53 22.72 -2.44
C LEU A 14 15.48 24.13 -3.04
N THR A 15 15.25 25.15 -2.21
CA THR A 15 15.26 26.54 -2.66
C THR A 15 16.67 26.99 -3.08
N GLU A 16 17.69 26.57 -2.37
CA GLU A 16 19.10 26.87 -2.71
C GLU A 16 19.53 26.30 -4.07
N ILE A 17 18.93 25.17 -4.49
CA ILE A 17 19.16 24.58 -5.81
C ILE A 17 18.18 25.03 -6.88
N GLY A 18 17.32 26.03 -6.58
CA GLY A 18 16.51 26.76 -7.55
C GLY A 18 15.05 26.36 -7.68
N TYR A 19 14.52 25.49 -6.83
CA TYR A 19 13.09 25.19 -6.81
C TYR A 19 12.31 26.28 -6.07
N SER A 20 11.14 26.66 -6.59
CA SER A 20 10.27 27.60 -5.88
C SER A 20 9.54 26.93 -4.71
N GLU A 21 9.21 27.70 -3.66
CA GLU A 21 8.37 27.21 -2.57
C GLU A 21 7.02 26.66 -3.05
N ALA A 22 6.44 27.27 -4.10
CA ALA A 22 5.20 26.83 -4.70
C ALA A 22 5.33 25.43 -5.31
N ASP A 23 6.41 25.14 -6.00
CA ASP A 23 6.68 23.81 -6.56
C ASP A 23 6.89 22.78 -5.45
N ILE A 24 7.67 23.15 -4.41
CA ILE A 24 7.96 22.27 -3.27
C ILE A 24 6.67 21.89 -2.54
N VAL A 25 5.75 22.85 -2.31
CA VAL A 25 4.43 22.61 -1.72
C VAL A 25 3.56 21.75 -2.65
N THR A 26 3.57 22.01 -3.95
CA THR A 26 2.80 21.28 -4.95
C THR A 26 3.18 19.80 -5.01
N THR A 27 4.45 19.46 -4.77
CA THR A 27 4.90 18.04 -4.70
C THR A 27 4.50 17.35 -3.40
N GLY A 28 3.99 18.08 -2.40
CA GLY A 28 3.62 17.54 -1.09
C GLY A 28 4.79 17.19 -0.17
N ILE A 29 6.00 17.63 -0.49
CA ILE A 29 7.19 17.48 0.39
C ILE A 29 7.14 18.52 1.51
N ALA A 30 6.59 19.70 1.23
CA ALA A 30 6.32 20.74 2.21
C ALA A 30 4.82 21.00 2.35
N SER A 31 4.46 21.68 3.43
CA SER A 31 3.12 22.15 3.73
C SER A 31 3.13 23.65 3.99
N LYS A 32 1.97 24.28 3.87
CA LYS A 32 1.78 25.71 4.17
C LYS A 32 0.78 25.86 5.30
N ASN A 33 1.12 26.64 6.32
CA ASN A 33 0.19 26.92 7.41
C ASN A 33 -0.76 28.08 7.06
N ASP A 34 -1.74 28.36 7.94
CA ASP A 34 -2.76 29.41 7.73
C ASP A 34 -2.15 30.82 7.64
N LYS A 35 -0.95 31.03 8.17
CA LYS A 35 -0.20 32.29 8.09
C LYS A 35 0.62 32.41 6.80
N GLY A 36 0.60 31.39 5.95
CA GLY A 36 1.32 31.37 4.70
C GLY A 36 2.75 30.87 4.79
N ASN A 37 3.26 30.49 5.97
CA ASN A 37 4.61 29.98 6.12
C ASN A 37 4.73 28.56 5.57
N VAL A 38 5.76 28.29 4.78
CA VAL A 38 6.09 26.98 4.22
C VAL A 38 7.02 26.25 5.20
N TYR A 39 6.76 24.94 5.41
CA TYR A 39 7.54 24.09 6.30
C TYR A 39 7.61 22.66 5.80
N ASP A 40 8.65 21.93 6.22
CA ASP A 40 8.87 20.54 5.87
C ASP A 40 7.74 19.67 6.39
N ARG A 41 7.09 18.91 5.49
CA ARG A 41 6.03 17.97 5.86
C ARG A 41 6.57 16.78 6.65
N PHE A 42 7.72 16.27 6.26
CA PHE A 42 8.37 15.12 6.88
C PHE A 42 9.53 15.58 7.75
N ARG A 43 9.51 15.21 9.03
CA ARG A 43 10.54 15.56 10.01
C ARG A 43 10.82 14.38 10.92
N ASN A 44 12.08 14.13 11.22
CA ASN A 44 12.54 12.99 12.05
C ASN A 44 11.93 11.65 11.62
N ARG A 45 11.98 11.33 10.29
CA ARG A 45 11.32 10.14 9.76
C ARG A 45 12.21 9.35 8.82
N LEU A 46 12.04 8.03 8.86
CA LEU A 46 12.50 7.15 7.78
C LEU A 46 11.64 7.41 6.54
N MET A 47 12.30 7.78 5.44
CA MET A 47 11.64 8.11 4.17
C MET A 47 11.64 6.94 3.19
N ILE A 48 10.47 6.60 2.67
CA ILE A 48 10.24 5.51 1.74
C ILE A 48 9.64 6.11 0.46
N PRO A 49 10.34 6.06 -0.69
CA PRO A 49 9.80 6.58 -1.94
C PRO A 49 8.63 5.72 -2.44
N ILE A 50 7.53 6.38 -2.79
CA ILE A 50 6.40 5.77 -3.48
C ILE A 50 6.62 6.00 -4.98
N ARG A 51 6.48 4.93 -5.77
CA ARG A 51 6.73 4.95 -7.21
C ARG A 51 5.47 4.63 -8.00
N ASP A 52 5.37 5.21 -9.18
CA ASP A 52 4.37 4.81 -10.16
C ASP A 52 4.75 3.45 -10.79
N ASP A 53 3.89 2.94 -11.66
CA ASP A 53 4.09 1.68 -12.36
C ASP A 53 5.30 1.67 -13.32
N ARG A 54 5.90 2.85 -13.60
CA ARG A 54 7.12 3.02 -14.40
C ARG A 54 8.38 3.21 -13.56
N GLY A 55 8.27 3.15 -12.23
CA GLY A 55 9.38 3.33 -11.31
C GLY A 55 9.75 4.78 -10.99
N ARG A 56 8.99 5.78 -11.46
CA ARG A 56 9.22 7.19 -11.16
C ARG A 56 8.69 7.50 -9.76
N VAL A 57 9.46 8.24 -8.96
CA VAL A 57 9.02 8.69 -7.63
C VAL A 57 7.89 9.71 -7.80
N ILE A 58 6.74 9.43 -7.20
CA ILE A 58 5.53 10.27 -7.25
C ILE A 58 5.15 10.82 -5.88
N GLY A 59 5.70 10.27 -4.79
CA GLY A 59 5.45 10.67 -3.42
C GLY A 59 6.32 9.90 -2.44
N PHE A 60 6.04 10.08 -1.17
CA PHE A 60 6.77 9.43 -0.10
C PHE A 60 5.82 8.89 0.97
N GLY A 61 6.14 7.72 1.48
CA GLY A 61 5.73 7.25 2.79
C GLY A 61 6.82 7.56 3.80
N ALA A 62 6.44 7.74 5.06
CA ALA A 62 7.40 8.01 6.10
C ALA A 62 6.97 7.35 7.42
N ARG A 63 7.94 6.75 8.13
CA ARG A 63 7.76 6.16 9.45
C ARG A 63 8.45 7.02 10.50
N ALA A 64 7.75 7.34 11.58
CA ALA A 64 8.32 8.03 12.74
C ALA A 64 9.50 7.23 13.34
N LEU A 65 10.57 7.92 13.71
CA LEU A 65 11.74 7.31 14.34
C LEU A 65 11.65 7.37 15.88
N ALA A 66 11.01 8.40 16.42
CA ALA A 66 10.74 8.48 17.85
C ALA A 66 9.38 7.84 18.18
N PRO A 67 9.24 7.14 19.31
CA PRO A 67 8.00 6.49 19.72
C PRO A 67 6.82 7.46 19.90
N ASP A 68 7.12 8.70 20.33
CA ASP A 68 6.12 9.73 20.64
C ASP A 68 5.74 10.57 19.40
N ASP A 69 6.42 10.38 18.26
CA ASP A 69 6.11 11.09 17.02
C ASP A 69 4.82 10.56 16.41
N ALA A 70 3.78 11.38 16.40
CA ALA A 70 2.50 11.08 15.77
C ALA A 70 2.33 11.82 14.42
N PRO A 71 1.70 11.19 13.42
CA PRO A 71 1.31 9.77 13.37
C PRO A 71 2.51 8.86 13.11
N LYS A 72 2.44 7.58 13.54
CA LYS A 72 3.49 6.57 13.32
C LYS A 72 3.88 6.47 11.84
N TYR A 73 2.90 6.51 10.94
CA TYR A 73 3.07 6.55 9.49
C TYR A 73 2.45 7.81 8.88
N LEU A 74 3.16 8.44 7.96
CA LEU A 74 2.72 9.63 7.25
C LEU A 74 3.01 9.47 5.75
N ASN A 75 2.00 9.71 4.92
CA ASN A 75 2.16 9.69 3.46
C ASN A 75 2.12 11.11 2.88
N SER A 76 2.66 11.27 1.66
CA SER A 76 2.40 12.44 0.85
C SER A 76 0.89 12.69 0.75
N PRO A 77 0.44 13.95 0.72
CA PRO A 77 -0.95 14.28 0.45
C PRO A 77 -1.30 13.97 -1.01
N GLN A 78 -2.58 14.10 -1.36
CA GLN A 78 -2.99 14.15 -2.76
C GLN A 78 -2.26 15.29 -3.47
N THR A 79 -1.64 15.01 -4.60
CA THR A 79 -0.89 15.98 -5.43
C THR A 79 -1.14 15.71 -6.90
N PRO A 80 -0.75 16.61 -7.82
CA PRO A 80 -0.78 16.31 -9.26
C PRO A 80 0.05 15.08 -9.67
N LEU A 81 1.02 14.68 -8.84
CA LEU A 81 1.88 13.51 -9.10
C LEU A 81 1.41 12.25 -8.38
N PHE A 82 0.75 12.36 -7.24
CA PHE A 82 0.40 11.25 -6.35
C PHE A 82 -1.08 11.22 -6.04
N ASP A 83 -1.73 10.17 -6.51
CA ASP A 83 -3.09 9.81 -6.14
C ASP A 83 -3.09 8.44 -5.45
N LYS A 84 -3.36 8.47 -4.15
CA LYS A 84 -3.38 7.25 -3.32
C LYS A 84 -4.44 6.25 -3.77
N SER A 85 -5.57 6.73 -4.29
CA SER A 85 -6.67 5.88 -4.76
C SER A 85 -6.34 5.10 -6.03
N SER A 86 -5.32 5.52 -6.77
CA SER A 86 -4.87 4.91 -8.02
C SER A 86 -3.41 4.44 -7.98
N THR A 87 -2.84 4.31 -6.78
CA THR A 87 -1.44 3.89 -6.60
C THR A 87 -1.38 2.63 -5.73
N LEU A 88 -0.50 1.70 -6.11
CA LEU A 88 -0.14 0.51 -5.32
C LEU A 88 1.36 0.53 -5.07
N PHE A 89 1.74 0.46 -3.79
CA PHE A 89 3.15 0.42 -3.42
C PHE A 89 3.80 -0.89 -3.84
N GLY A 90 4.97 -0.81 -4.44
CA GLY A 90 5.74 -1.97 -4.88
C GLY A 90 5.37 -2.50 -6.27
N LEU A 91 4.30 -1.99 -6.92
CA LEU A 91 3.86 -2.48 -8.23
C LEU A 91 4.94 -2.36 -9.31
N ASP A 92 5.77 -1.32 -9.27
CA ASP A 92 6.89 -1.11 -10.20
C ASP A 92 7.88 -2.29 -10.21
N ARG A 93 8.08 -2.93 -9.05
CA ARG A 93 9.03 -4.04 -8.84
C ARG A 93 8.41 -5.41 -9.04
N THR A 94 7.11 -5.53 -8.78
CA THR A 94 6.42 -6.83 -8.72
C THR A 94 5.77 -7.27 -10.04
N LYS A 95 5.62 -6.38 -11.01
CA LYS A 95 4.87 -6.65 -12.26
C LYS A 95 5.30 -7.94 -12.99
N SER A 96 6.60 -8.21 -13.06
CA SER A 96 7.10 -9.43 -13.71
C SER A 96 6.71 -10.66 -12.90
N THR A 97 7.00 -10.67 -11.60
CA THR A 97 6.71 -11.80 -10.71
C THR A 97 5.21 -12.09 -10.62
N VAL A 98 4.38 -11.04 -10.53
CA VAL A 98 2.92 -11.18 -10.55
C VAL A 98 2.44 -11.77 -11.87
N ARG A 99 3.00 -11.33 -13.00
CA ARG A 99 2.64 -11.88 -14.32
C ARG A 99 3.04 -13.34 -14.45
N ASP A 100 4.23 -13.70 -14.00
CA ASP A 100 4.78 -15.05 -14.13
C ASP A 100 4.03 -16.05 -13.22
N SER A 101 3.62 -15.61 -12.02
CA SER A 101 2.82 -16.40 -11.07
C SER A 101 1.31 -16.27 -11.27
N GLU A 102 0.87 -15.32 -12.09
CA GLU A 102 -0.53 -14.89 -12.25
C GLU A 102 -1.22 -14.54 -10.92
N THR A 103 -0.44 -14.30 -9.86
CA THR A 103 -0.95 -14.09 -8.50
C THR A 103 -0.33 -12.85 -7.87
N ALA A 104 -1.17 -11.94 -7.38
CA ALA A 104 -0.80 -10.80 -6.55
C ALA A 104 -1.28 -11.00 -5.11
N VAL A 105 -0.43 -10.69 -4.13
CA VAL A 105 -0.81 -10.64 -2.72
C VAL A 105 -0.86 -9.18 -2.29
N ILE A 106 -2.00 -8.78 -1.73
CA ILE A 106 -2.27 -7.40 -1.30
C ILE A 106 -2.17 -7.33 0.21
N VAL A 107 -1.29 -6.47 0.70
CA VAL A 107 -1.12 -6.15 2.13
C VAL A 107 -1.50 -4.68 2.39
N GLU A 108 -1.54 -4.25 3.65
CA GLU A 108 -1.96 -2.89 4.00
C GLU A 108 -0.83 -1.87 3.83
N GLY A 109 0.35 -2.19 4.33
CA GLY A 109 1.45 -1.24 4.49
C GLY A 109 2.67 -1.53 3.63
N TYR A 110 3.47 -0.51 3.42
CA TYR A 110 4.73 -0.63 2.71
C TYR A 110 5.81 -1.39 3.50
N MET A 111 5.69 -1.50 4.83
CA MET A 111 6.61 -2.30 5.62
C MET A 111 6.40 -3.78 5.35
N ASP A 112 5.14 -4.23 5.24
CA ASP A 112 4.80 -5.61 4.90
C ASP A 112 5.37 -6.01 3.53
N VAL A 113 5.26 -5.11 2.54
CA VAL A 113 5.86 -5.33 1.21
C VAL A 113 7.37 -5.44 1.28
N ILE A 114 8.03 -4.54 2.02
CA ILE A 114 9.49 -4.55 2.15
C ILE A 114 9.94 -5.85 2.81
N GLN A 115 9.28 -6.26 3.88
CA GLN A 115 9.59 -7.49 4.60
C GLN A 115 9.34 -8.73 3.74
N ALA A 116 8.20 -8.77 3.01
CA ALA A 116 7.91 -9.85 2.08
C ALA A 116 8.98 -9.99 0.99
N HIS A 117 9.38 -8.88 0.38
CA HIS A 117 10.41 -8.89 -0.65
C HIS A 117 11.77 -9.33 -0.10
N GLN A 118 12.14 -8.94 1.13
CA GLN A 118 13.35 -9.41 1.80
C GLN A 118 13.31 -10.92 2.07
N ALA A 119 12.13 -11.45 2.40
CA ALA A 119 11.90 -12.88 2.60
C ALA A 119 11.78 -13.67 1.27
N GLY A 120 11.86 -13.01 0.11
CA GLY A 120 11.81 -13.64 -1.21
C GLY A 120 10.43 -13.68 -1.87
N PHE A 121 9.39 -13.19 -1.22
CA PHE A 121 8.01 -13.14 -1.75
C PHE A 121 7.79 -11.86 -2.57
N GLN A 122 8.20 -11.86 -3.83
CA GLN A 122 8.24 -10.68 -4.68
C GLN A 122 6.93 -10.37 -5.40
N ASN A 123 5.84 -11.07 -5.12
CA ASN A 123 4.50 -10.81 -5.68
C ASN A 123 3.58 -10.07 -4.69
N VAL A 124 4.15 -9.45 -3.66
CA VAL A 124 3.42 -8.70 -2.62
C VAL A 124 3.46 -7.21 -2.93
N ILE A 125 2.29 -6.54 -2.85
CA ILE A 125 2.08 -5.10 -3.06
C ILE A 125 1.16 -4.55 -1.99
N ALA A 126 1.17 -3.22 -1.76
CA ALA A 126 0.33 -2.62 -0.72
C ALA A 126 -0.61 -1.55 -1.24
N GLN A 127 -1.79 -1.47 -0.59
CA GLN A 127 -2.82 -0.43 -0.81
C GLN A 127 -2.57 0.86 -0.01
N MET A 128 -1.65 0.86 0.94
CA MET A 128 -1.18 2.02 1.73
C MET A 128 -2.24 2.67 2.64
N GLY A 129 -2.97 1.85 3.44
CA GLY A 129 -3.82 2.33 4.53
C GLY A 129 -5.16 2.94 4.09
N THR A 130 -5.75 2.41 3.03
CA THR A 130 -7.14 2.62 2.61
C THR A 130 -7.67 1.28 2.11
N ALA A 131 -8.99 1.06 2.17
CA ALA A 131 -9.56 -0.09 1.47
C ALA A 131 -9.19 -0.05 -0.01
N MET A 132 -9.00 -1.21 -0.64
CA MET A 132 -8.68 -1.31 -2.06
C MET A 132 -9.75 -0.61 -2.89
N THR A 133 -9.33 0.17 -3.87
CA THR A 133 -10.22 0.86 -4.80
C THR A 133 -10.37 0.06 -6.10
N GLU A 134 -11.45 0.33 -6.83
CA GLU A 134 -11.64 -0.22 -8.18
C GLU A 134 -10.50 0.18 -9.14
N GLN A 135 -9.96 1.39 -8.99
CA GLN A 135 -8.85 1.87 -9.80
C GLN A 135 -7.57 1.07 -9.51
N GLN A 136 -7.26 0.82 -8.23
CA GLN A 136 -6.13 -0.02 -7.83
C GLN A 136 -6.30 -1.46 -8.34
N LEU A 137 -7.51 -2.02 -8.24
CA LEU A 137 -7.79 -3.36 -8.76
C LEU A 137 -7.52 -3.45 -10.27
N LYS A 138 -7.97 -2.46 -11.05
CA LYS A 138 -7.75 -2.37 -12.50
C LYS A 138 -6.27 -2.23 -12.90
N LEU A 139 -5.40 -1.75 -12.01
CA LEU A 139 -3.96 -1.72 -12.28
C LEU A 139 -3.34 -3.11 -12.35
N ILE A 140 -3.92 -4.07 -11.63
CA ILE A 140 -3.36 -5.42 -11.47
C ILE A 140 -4.11 -6.41 -12.34
N ALA A 141 -5.43 -6.39 -12.29
CA ALA A 141 -6.32 -7.34 -12.94
C ALA A 141 -6.99 -6.71 -14.17
N PRO A 142 -7.04 -7.40 -15.28
CA PRO A 142 -6.51 -8.74 -15.59
C PRO A 142 -5.11 -8.71 -16.17
N ARG A 143 -4.50 -7.53 -16.18
CA ARG A 143 -3.28 -7.27 -16.96
C ARG A 143 -2.10 -8.11 -16.48
N TYR A 144 -2.02 -8.33 -15.16
CA TYR A 144 -0.90 -9.01 -14.53
C TYR A 144 -1.34 -10.23 -13.72
N ALA A 145 -2.47 -10.16 -12.98
CA ALA A 145 -2.92 -11.21 -12.08
C ALA A 145 -4.28 -11.78 -12.49
N LYS A 146 -4.42 -13.10 -12.44
CA LYS A 146 -5.69 -13.83 -12.49
C LYS A 146 -6.18 -14.22 -11.09
N LYS A 147 -5.28 -14.17 -10.10
CA LYS A 147 -5.57 -14.42 -8.69
C LYS A 147 -5.10 -13.24 -7.84
N ILE A 148 -5.96 -12.76 -6.96
CA ILE A 148 -5.65 -11.72 -5.99
C ILE A 148 -5.92 -12.29 -4.60
N ILE A 149 -4.92 -12.23 -3.73
CA ILE A 149 -5.01 -12.68 -2.34
C ILE A 149 -4.93 -11.45 -1.44
N MET A 150 -5.98 -11.22 -0.66
CA MET A 150 -6.06 -10.13 0.31
C MET A 150 -5.50 -10.63 1.64
N ALA A 151 -4.33 -10.12 2.03
CA ALA A 151 -3.65 -10.41 3.29
C ALA A 151 -3.68 -9.15 4.15
N LEU A 152 -4.85 -8.87 4.74
CA LEU A 152 -5.11 -7.68 5.53
C LEU A 152 -5.00 -8.00 7.02
N ASP A 153 -4.77 -6.97 7.84
CA ASP A 153 -4.60 -7.11 9.28
C ASP A 153 -5.83 -7.74 9.94
N ALA A 154 -5.61 -8.53 10.97
CA ALA A 154 -6.68 -9.27 11.67
C ALA A 154 -7.49 -8.41 12.65
N ASP A 155 -7.12 -7.13 12.85
CA ASP A 155 -7.82 -6.21 13.74
C ASP A 155 -9.19 -5.74 13.18
N ASP A 156 -9.99 -5.07 14.00
CA ASP A 156 -11.31 -4.56 13.61
C ASP A 156 -11.25 -3.58 12.43
N ALA A 157 -10.16 -2.82 12.31
CA ALA A 157 -9.95 -1.89 11.21
C ALA A 157 -9.64 -2.65 9.92
N GLY A 158 -8.80 -3.68 9.98
CA GLY A 158 -8.48 -4.57 8.87
C GLY A 158 -9.69 -5.40 8.43
N GLN A 159 -10.52 -5.90 9.36
CA GLN A 159 -11.77 -6.59 9.01
C GLN A 159 -12.73 -5.68 8.25
N ASN A 160 -12.89 -4.42 8.67
CA ASN A 160 -13.69 -3.44 7.96
C ASN A 160 -13.07 -3.05 6.60
N ALA A 161 -11.74 -2.97 6.51
CA ALA A 161 -11.01 -2.75 5.25
C ALA A 161 -11.19 -3.95 4.31
N THR A 162 -11.13 -5.18 4.84
CA THR A 162 -11.43 -6.41 4.12
C THR A 162 -12.85 -6.37 3.55
N ARG A 163 -13.85 -6.11 4.36
CA ARG A 163 -15.25 -6.05 3.92
C ARG A 163 -15.45 -5.04 2.80
N ARG A 164 -14.92 -3.82 2.93
CA ARG A 164 -14.98 -2.78 1.88
C ARG A 164 -14.22 -3.17 0.61
N SER A 165 -13.04 -3.77 0.75
CA SER A 165 -12.26 -4.26 -0.39
C SER A 165 -12.99 -5.37 -1.14
N LEU A 166 -13.70 -6.25 -0.41
CA LEU A 166 -14.53 -7.30 -1.00
C LEU A 166 -15.75 -6.74 -1.73
N GLU A 167 -16.39 -5.69 -1.20
CA GLU A 167 -17.48 -4.99 -1.90
C GLU A 167 -17.00 -4.37 -3.21
N VAL A 168 -15.84 -3.70 -3.19
CA VAL A 168 -15.22 -3.11 -4.39
C VAL A 168 -14.87 -4.21 -5.40
N ALA A 169 -14.26 -5.29 -4.94
CA ALA A 169 -13.92 -6.43 -5.79
C ALA A 169 -15.18 -7.07 -6.40
N ARG A 170 -16.23 -7.28 -5.61
CA ARG A 170 -17.52 -7.77 -6.09
C ARG A 170 -18.13 -6.85 -7.15
N ASN A 171 -18.14 -5.53 -6.91
CA ASN A 171 -18.70 -4.55 -7.84
C ASN A 171 -17.89 -4.46 -9.13
N ALA A 172 -16.56 -4.48 -9.04
CA ALA A 172 -15.68 -4.50 -10.19
C ALA A 172 -15.86 -5.76 -11.04
N LEU A 173 -16.09 -6.91 -10.39
CA LEU A 173 -16.34 -8.19 -11.06
C LEU A 173 -17.77 -8.28 -11.64
N GLN A 174 -18.77 -7.66 -10.98
CA GLN A 174 -20.14 -7.63 -11.51
C GLN A 174 -20.28 -6.75 -12.74
N ALA A 175 -19.52 -5.66 -12.83
CA ALA A 175 -19.50 -4.81 -14.03
C ALA A 175 -19.01 -5.58 -15.28
N ASP A 176 -18.33 -6.69 -15.09
CA ASP A 176 -17.74 -7.52 -16.15
C ASP A 176 -18.61 -8.73 -16.56
N TYR A 177 -19.83 -8.83 -16.08
CA TYR A 177 -20.76 -9.91 -16.44
C TYR A 177 -21.13 -9.93 -17.94
N MET A 178 -20.74 -8.91 -18.69
CA MET A 178 -20.93 -8.82 -20.13
C MET A 178 -19.73 -9.33 -20.96
N GLY A 179 -18.74 -9.93 -20.36
CA GLY A 179 -17.71 -10.71 -21.09
C GLY A 179 -16.27 -10.47 -20.67
N LYS A 180 -15.72 -11.34 -19.88
CA LYS A 180 -14.31 -11.76 -19.87
C LYS A 180 -13.38 -11.32 -18.75
N MET A 181 -13.77 -11.26 -17.48
CA MET A 181 -12.70 -11.31 -16.47
C MET A 181 -13.10 -12.01 -15.19
N SER A 182 -12.85 -13.31 -15.09
CA SER A 182 -12.85 -14.01 -13.84
C SER A 182 -11.50 -13.83 -13.14
N VAL A 183 -11.42 -12.94 -12.18
CA VAL A 183 -10.28 -12.87 -11.26
C VAL A 183 -10.66 -13.66 -10.02
N ASP A 184 -9.84 -14.63 -9.64
CA ASP A 184 -9.99 -15.40 -8.40
C ASP A 184 -9.55 -14.53 -7.23
N ILE A 185 -10.50 -14.08 -6.42
CA ILE A 185 -10.21 -13.28 -5.21
C ILE A 185 -10.30 -14.18 -3.99
N ARG A 186 -9.23 -14.15 -3.20
CA ARG A 186 -9.08 -14.92 -1.98
C ARG A 186 -8.72 -14.05 -0.81
N VAL A 187 -9.03 -14.52 0.39
CA VAL A 187 -8.65 -13.88 1.66
C VAL A 187 -7.67 -14.81 2.38
N LEU A 188 -6.53 -14.26 2.74
CA LEU A 188 -5.54 -14.92 3.58
C LEU A 188 -5.87 -14.58 5.03
N GLN A 189 -6.05 -15.60 5.85
CA GLN A 189 -6.22 -15.46 7.28
C GLN A 189 -4.96 -15.92 7.98
N ILE A 190 -4.43 -15.06 8.86
CA ILE A 190 -3.29 -15.37 9.71
C ILE A 190 -3.83 -15.74 11.08
N ASP A 191 -3.50 -16.95 11.54
CA ASP A 191 -3.87 -17.40 12.88
C ASP A 191 -3.01 -16.68 13.92
N GLU A 192 -3.55 -16.49 15.15
CA GLU A 192 -2.82 -16.02 16.33
C GLU A 192 -2.45 -14.52 16.37
N ALA A 193 -3.37 -13.60 16.06
CA ALA A 193 -3.21 -12.15 16.30
C ALA A 193 -1.90 -11.52 15.77
N LYS A 194 -1.30 -12.11 14.76
CA LYS A 194 -0.08 -11.62 14.08
C LYS A 194 -0.47 -10.89 12.80
N ASP A 195 0.27 -9.82 12.49
CA ASP A 195 0.17 -9.16 11.20
C ASP A 195 1.09 -9.82 10.15
N PRO A 196 0.95 -9.48 8.86
CA PRO A 196 1.82 -10.00 7.80
C PRO A 196 3.32 -9.76 8.07
N ASP A 197 3.70 -8.59 8.63
CA ASP A 197 5.09 -8.24 8.95
C ASP A 197 5.68 -9.20 9.98
N ASP A 198 4.93 -9.53 11.03
CA ASP A 198 5.36 -10.47 12.08
C ASP A 198 5.61 -11.88 11.51
N VAL A 199 4.68 -12.40 10.71
CA VAL A 199 4.83 -13.73 10.08
C VAL A 199 6.06 -13.75 9.16
N LEU A 200 6.19 -12.74 8.31
CA LEU A 200 7.30 -12.65 7.35
C LEU A 200 8.67 -12.50 8.02
N ARG A 201 8.71 -11.89 9.20
CA ARG A 201 9.94 -11.68 9.98
C ARG A 201 10.32 -12.92 10.80
N GLU A 202 9.35 -13.56 11.46
CA GLU A 202 9.60 -14.61 12.43
C GLU A 202 9.55 -16.01 11.82
N THR A 203 8.64 -16.24 10.89
CA THR A 203 8.36 -17.56 10.30
C THR A 203 8.00 -17.46 8.81
N PRO A 204 8.93 -16.96 7.96
CA PRO A 204 8.64 -16.72 6.54
C PRO A 204 8.19 -17.97 5.78
N GLU A 205 8.58 -19.17 6.24
CA GLU A 205 8.14 -20.44 5.67
C GLU A 205 6.61 -20.67 5.83
N LYS A 206 6.00 -20.13 6.88
CA LYS A 206 4.54 -20.19 7.08
C LYS A 206 3.80 -19.29 6.09
N TRP A 207 4.41 -18.20 5.64
CA TRP A 207 3.78 -17.29 4.66
C TRP A 207 3.36 -18.02 3.39
N ALA A 208 4.22 -18.87 2.85
CA ALA A 208 3.89 -19.65 1.66
C ALA A 208 2.69 -20.58 1.89
N GLN A 209 2.54 -21.13 3.10
CA GLN A 209 1.41 -21.99 3.47
C GLN A 209 0.12 -21.17 3.59
N TYR A 210 0.17 -19.99 4.23
CA TYR A 210 -0.98 -19.07 4.30
C TYR A 210 -1.45 -18.64 2.90
N VAL A 211 -0.52 -18.29 2.02
CA VAL A 211 -0.84 -17.93 0.62
C VAL A 211 -1.47 -19.09 -0.13
N ALA A 212 -0.96 -20.31 0.05
CA ALA A 212 -1.51 -21.51 -0.59
C ALA A 212 -2.91 -21.86 -0.08
N ASN A 213 -3.17 -21.64 1.21
CA ASN A 213 -4.44 -21.94 1.88
C ASN A 213 -5.44 -20.78 1.87
N ALA A 214 -5.15 -19.68 1.18
CA ALA A 214 -6.05 -18.54 1.10
C ALA A 214 -7.43 -18.96 0.62
N MET A 215 -8.46 -18.58 1.40
CA MET A 215 -9.86 -18.99 1.22
C MET A 215 -10.51 -18.17 0.09
N PRO A 216 -11.33 -18.79 -0.79
CA PRO A 216 -12.16 -18.04 -1.71
C PRO A 216 -13.00 -16.98 -1.00
N VAL A 217 -13.14 -15.80 -1.59
CA VAL A 217 -13.86 -14.67 -0.97
C VAL A 217 -15.32 -15.04 -0.62
N ALA A 218 -15.97 -15.85 -1.44
CA ALA A 218 -17.35 -16.28 -1.18
C ALA A 218 -17.47 -17.10 0.12
N ASP A 219 -16.54 -18.04 0.33
CA ASP A 219 -16.50 -18.86 1.54
C ASP A 219 -16.18 -18.02 2.77
N PHE A 220 -15.27 -17.06 2.63
CA PHE A 220 -14.93 -16.11 3.69
C PHE A 220 -16.15 -15.29 4.14
N VAL A 221 -16.92 -14.74 3.19
CA VAL A 221 -18.13 -13.95 3.50
C VAL A 221 -19.20 -14.83 4.17
N ILE A 222 -19.42 -16.05 3.67
CA ILE A 222 -20.38 -16.98 4.29
C ILE A 222 -19.97 -17.27 5.73
N ASN A 223 -18.71 -17.56 6.00
CA ASN A 223 -18.22 -17.84 7.34
C ASN A 223 -18.41 -16.64 8.29
N MET A 224 -18.19 -15.40 7.79
CA MET A 224 -18.39 -14.19 8.59
C MET A 224 -19.86 -13.92 8.95
N GLU A 225 -20.79 -14.25 8.06
CA GLU A 225 -22.23 -13.99 8.28
C GLU A 225 -22.91 -15.11 9.11
N THR A 226 -22.23 -16.25 9.27
CA THR A 226 -22.77 -17.43 10.01
C THR A 226 -22.11 -17.67 11.36
N ALA A 227 -21.05 -16.91 11.71
CA ALA A 227 -20.38 -16.96 13.00
C ALA A 227 -21.03 -16.02 14.03
#